data_eb366faa8fbefee204d8c8a0d258a7d1
#
_entry.id   eb366faa8fbefee204d8c8a0d258a7d1
#
_cell.length_a   1.000
_cell.length_b   1.000
_cell.length_c   1.000
_cell.angle_alpha   90.00
_cell.angle_beta   90.00
_cell.angle_gamma   90.00
#
_symmetry.space_group_name_H-M   'P 1'
#
loop_
_entity.id
_entity.type
_entity.pdbx_description
1 polymer ?
#
loop_
_entity_poly.entity_id
_entity_poly.type
_entity_poly.pdbx_seq_one_letter_code
_entity_poly.pdbx_strand_id
1 'polypeptide(L)'
;MKTKRYVLSLMILSLLLGIVPALTVSAQDSLIESVCLVTDLGKVNDGTFNQFAHEGAVLATDEFGLDYTYIETQAQTDYEANIQTCLDEGFDVIVTVGFLIADVTRAAAAANPDTFFIGVDQDVGPDADGNPAPSNYVGLQFREDQAGFLVGALAAQMTALGDLAAPEGEEEIIGGVYGIEIPPVIKFRHGFEQGARFINPDINLLGVYLPSFVDPAAGGQAATQEIGDGADVIFGAGGPTGTGGIKDAAQQGVLVIGVDQDEWITSFGSGSAPGADKIISSAVKRVDQAVYLAIETLVNGGEDFPGGGNLVLSAANDGVGFAPAHDADVPEEVIAKMNEIYEGLKSGAIVTGVDPVTGAMLPDLPTAAAAEGNLTTLLAALEAADFEDLMAVIPPGTGLTILAPSDEAFAALPEGALEALLADPTGDLASVLGAHVVLNAVYSSDLADAESLSTFGGAPLSVTVADDGVYLNDTVKISKADIPFDHGVIHVIDAVLMPEAAS
;
A
#
# COMPACT_ATOMS: atom_id res chain seq x y z
N MET A 1 -5.89 20.16 87.92
CA MET A 1 -6.25 20.18 86.52
C MET A 1 -5.08 20.78 85.75
N LYS A 2 -4.37 19.97 84.97
CA LYS A 2 -3.08 20.36 84.37
C LYS A 2 -3.29 20.78 82.94
N THR A 3 -3.04 21.99 82.58
CA THR A 3 -3.03 22.54 81.20
C THR A 3 -1.66 22.31 80.56
N LYS A 4 -1.64 21.53 79.48
CA LYS A 4 -0.47 21.32 78.63
C LYS A 4 -0.38 22.42 77.58
N ARG A 5 0.71 23.15 77.56
CA ARG A 5 1.11 24.10 76.55
C ARG A 5 1.77 23.30 75.40
N TYR A 6 1.27 23.43 74.17
CA TYR A 6 1.99 23.00 72.99
C TYR A 6 2.75 24.18 72.37
N VAL A 7 4.08 24.03 72.29
CA VAL A 7 4.99 24.95 71.62
C VAL A 7 4.93 24.63 70.11
N LEU A 8 4.54 25.59 69.28
CA LEU A 8 4.53 25.51 67.84
C LEU A 8 5.89 25.94 67.31
N SER A 9 6.73 25.01 66.85
CA SER A 9 7.98 25.29 66.14
C SER A 9 7.67 25.60 64.69
N LEU A 10 7.91 26.87 64.31
CA LEU A 10 7.85 27.33 62.91
C LEU A 10 9.14 26.90 62.21
N MET A 11 9.05 25.94 61.32
CA MET A 11 10.13 25.53 60.41
C MET A 11 10.00 26.36 59.13
N ILE A 12 10.89 27.33 58.94
CA ILE A 12 11.00 28.11 57.72
C ILE A 12 11.71 27.23 56.67
N LEU A 13 10.93 26.71 55.70
CA LEU A 13 11.46 26.00 54.56
C LEU A 13 11.75 27.02 53.46
N SER A 14 13.02 27.38 53.29
CA SER A 14 13.48 28.22 52.18
C SER A 14 13.33 27.50 50.87
N LEU A 15 12.35 27.90 50.05
CA LEU A 15 12.13 27.46 48.69
C LEU A 15 13.23 28.07 47.79
N LEU A 16 14.28 27.29 47.49
CA LEU A 16 15.19 27.59 46.39
C LEU A 16 14.43 27.32 45.08
N LEU A 17 13.86 28.38 44.48
CA LEU A 17 13.46 28.33 43.07
C LEU A 17 14.72 28.17 42.21
N GLY A 18 15.06 26.96 41.84
CA GLY A 18 15.96 26.68 40.74
C GLY A 18 15.32 27.19 39.45
N ILE A 19 15.89 28.26 38.91
CA ILE A 19 15.61 28.68 37.52
C ILE A 19 16.17 27.54 36.63
N VAL A 20 15.28 26.61 36.19
CA VAL A 20 15.58 25.73 35.09
C VAL A 20 15.59 26.65 33.87
N PRO A 21 16.72 26.81 33.15
CA PRO A 21 16.65 27.48 31.87
C PRO A 21 15.67 26.68 31.01
N ALA A 22 14.59 27.31 30.60
CA ALA A 22 13.80 26.79 29.49
C ALA A 22 14.78 26.66 28.34
N LEU A 23 15.08 25.42 27.95
CA LEU A 23 15.66 25.16 26.65
C LEU A 23 14.61 25.70 25.66
N THR A 24 14.87 26.89 25.15
CA THR A 24 14.22 27.35 23.93
C THR A 24 14.70 26.35 22.87
N VAL A 25 13.87 25.40 22.54
CA VAL A 25 13.97 24.74 21.25
C VAL A 25 13.88 25.90 20.26
N SER A 26 15.00 26.18 19.58
CA SER A 26 15.00 27.10 18.46
C SER A 26 13.93 26.57 17.54
N ALA A 27 12.86 27.29 17.31
CA ALA A 27 11.98 27.00 16.20
C ALA A 27 12.89 27.01 14.97
N GLN A 28 13.06 25.84 14.35
CA GLN A 28 13.70 25.77 13.05
C GLN A 28 12.84 26.65 12.15
N ASP A 29 13.44 27.63 11.46
CA ASP A 29 12.68 28.52 10.61
C ASP A 29 11.99 27.65 9.55
N SER A 30 10.65 27.67 9.50
CA SER A 30 9.87 26.98 8.47
C SER A 30 10.34 27.40 7.08
N LEU A 31 10.49 26.45 6.16
CA LEU A 31 10.82 26.75 4.78
C LEU A 31 9.63 27.30 3.99
N ILE A 32 8.42 27.22 4.55
CA ILE A 32 7.17 27.53 3.87
C ILE A 32 6.26 28.35 4.76
N GLU A 33 5.46 29.22 4.16
CA GLU A 33 4.42 30.04 4.82
C GLU A 33 3.03 29.79 4.20
N SER A 34 2.95 29.13 3.02
CA SER A 34 1.71 29.05 2.24
C SER A 34 1.60 27.77 1.39
N VAL A 35 0.36 27.26 1.25
CA VAL A 35 0.01 26.05 0.51
C VAL A 35 -1.16 26.33 -0.43
N CYS A 36 -1.03 25.96 -1.70
CA CYS A 36 -2.10 25.96 -2.70
C CYS A 36 -2.40 24.52 -3.14
N LEU A 37 -3.65 24.07 -3.09
CA LEU A 37 -4.07 22.76 -3.58
C LEU A 37 -4.81 22.89 -4.91
N VAL A 38 -4.43 22.08 -5.90
CA VAL A 38 -5.12 21.94 -7.20
C VAL A 38 -5.73 20.54 -7.26
N THR A 39 -7.07 20.46 -7.33
CA THR A 39 -7.76 19.16 -7.39
C THR A 39 -7.56 18.46 -8.73
N ASP A 40 -7.77 17.15 -8.77
CA ASP A 40 -8.11 16.41 -9.99
C ASP A 40 -9.51 16.83 -10.49
N LEU A 41 -10.06 16.09 -11.45
CA LEU A 41 -11.44 16.29 -11.86
C LEU A 41 -12.38 16.03 -10.67
N GLY A 42 -13.08 17.07 -10.22
CA GLY A 42 -13.96 16.99 -9.05
C GLY A 42 -13.82 18.17 -8.10
N LYS A 43 -14.34 17.99 -6.90
CA LYS A 43 -14.44 19.05 -5.89
C LYS A 43 -13.80 18.63 -4.59
N VAL A 44 -13.42 19.60 -3.77
CA VAL A 44 -12.92 19.39 -2.40
C VAL A 44 -13.97 18.81 -1.42
N ASN A 45 -15.18 18.60 -1.85
CA ASN A 45 -16.27 17.98 -1.07
C ASN A 45 -16.94 16.84 -1.84
N ASP A 46 -16.15 16.04 -2.57
CA ASP A 46 -16.63 14.93 -3.38
C ASP A 46 -16.99 13.67 -2.55
N GLY A 47 -16.71 13.68 -1.27
CA GLY A 47 -16.96 12.57 -0.37
C GLY A 47 -15.86 11.49 -0.37
N THR A 48 -14.84 11.63 -1.22
CA THR A 48 -13.78 10.64 -1.44
C THR A 48 -12.41 11.31 -1.62
N PHE A 49 -11.75 11.10 -2.74
CA PHE A 49 -10.34 11.35 -3.02
C PHE A 49 -9.90 12.83 -2.87
N ASN A 50 -10.55 13.77 -3.62
CA ASN A 50 -10.15 15.18 -3.53
C ASN A 50 -10.47 15.79 -2.18
N GLN A 51 -11.59 15.39 -1.56
CA GLN A 51 -11.93 15.82 -0.20
C GLN A 51 -10.86 15.40 0.79
N PHE A 52 -10.37 14.17 0.69
CA PHE A 52 -9.40 13.65 1.64
C PHE A 52 -8.02 14.34 1.50
N ALA A 53 -7.60 14.68 0.28
CA ALA A 53 -6.40 15.49 0.04
C ALA A 53 -6.56 16.91 0.62
N HIS A 54 -7.74 17.51 0.43
CA HIS A 54 -8.07 18.82 0.99
C HIS A 54 -8.06 18.81 2.52
N GLU A 55 -8.66 17.81 3.15
CA GLU A 55 -8.69 17.68 4.62
C GLU A 55 -7.28 17.56 5.21
N GLY A 56 -6.38 16.81 4.56
CA GLY A 56 -4.97 16.71 4.96
C GLY A 56 -4.22 18.05 4.86
N ALA A 57 -4.45 18.79 3.77
CA ALA A 57 -3.86 20.12 3.60
C ALA A 57 -4.41 21.12 4.63
N VAL A 58 -5.72 21.13 4.89
CA VAL A 58 -6.33 21.97 5.92
C VAL A 58 -5.80 21.63 7.30
N LEU A 59 -5.71 20.34 7.65
CA LEU A 59 -5.17 19.91 8.94
C LEU A 59 -3.75 20.44 9.16
N ALA A 60 -2.86 20.30 8.19
CA ALA A 60 -1.49 20.78 8.27
C ALA A 60 -1.42 22.30 8.35
N THR A 61 -2.15 23.01 7.50
CA THR A 61 -2.11 24.49 7.47
C THR A 61 -2.72 25.13 8.70
N ASP A 62 -3.78 24.55 9.25
CA ASP A 62 -4.37 25.01 10.53
C ASP A 62 -3.42 24.76 11.72
N GLU A 63 -2.75 23.60 11.76
CA GLU A 63 -1.83 23.27 12.86
C GLU A 63 -0.57 24.12 12.84
N PHE A 64 0.02 24.35 11.66
CA PHE A 64 1.27 25.09 11.52
C PHE A 64 1.08 26.58 11.25
N GLY A 65 -0.15 27.06 11.09
CA GLY A 65 -0.49 28.46 10.88
C GLY A 65 -0.07 28.99 9.51
N LEU A 66 -0.19 28.15 8.47
CA LEU A 66 0.14 28.50 7.08
C LEU A 66 -1.05 29.09 6.36
N ASP A 67 -0.81 29.97 5.39
CA ASP A 67 -1.85 30.45 4.48
C ASP A 67 -2.27 29.31 3.53
N TYR A 68 -3.59 29.15 3.31
CA TYR A 68 -4.14 28.07 2.49
C TYR A 68 -5.16 28.55 1.45
N THR A 69 -5.05 28.01 0.23
CA THR A 69 -6.08 28.12 -0.81
C THR A 69 -6.19 26.83 -1.62
N TYR A 70 -7.27 26.72 -2.40
CA TYR A 70 -7.43 25.61 -3.34
C TYR A 70 -8.10 26.06 -4.63
N ILE A 71 -7.87 25.30 -5.72
CA ILE A 71 -8.49 25.49 -7.04
C ILE A 71 -9.13 24.17 -7.45
N GLU A 72 -10.45 24.21 -7.69
CA GLU A 72 -11.20 23.06 -8.23
C GLU A 72 -11.07 22.99 -9.74
N THR A 73 -10.53 21.91 -10.26
CA THR A 73 -10.34 21.68 -11.70
C THR A 73 -11.63 21.22 -12.36
N GLN A 74 -12.00 21.87 -13.47
CA GLN A 74 -13.21 21.54 -14.23
C GLN A 74 -12.92 20.59 -15.41
N ALA A 75 -11.77 20.73 -16.03
CA ALA A 75 -11.32 19.89 -17.14
C ALA A 75 -9.79 19.68 -17.09
N GLN A 76 -9.30 18.58 -17.63
CA GLN A 76 -7.85 18.30 -17.68
C GLN A 76 -7.04 19.41 -18.40
N THR A 77 -7.67 20.10 -19.35
CA THR A 77 -7.07 21.25 -20.03
C THR A 77 -6.78 22.43 -19.12
N ASP A 78 -7.33 22.46 -17.92
CA ASP A 78 -7.16 23.55 -16.96
C ASP A 78 -5.98 23.33 -16.01
N TYR A 79 -5.39 22.13 -15.96
CA TYR A 79 -4.34 21.78 -15.01
C TYR A 79 -3.16 22.75 -15.03
N GLU A 80 -2.61 23.05 -16.22
CA GLU A 80 -1.47 23.96 -16.36
C GLU A 80 -1.82 25.37 -15.87
N ALA A 81 -3.00 25.90 -16.25
CA ALA A 81 -3.45 27.23 -15.85
C ALA A 81 -3.74 27.31 -14.34
N ASN A 82 -4.26 26.25 -13.74
CA ASN A 82 -4.52 26.18 -12.30
C ASN A 82 -3.21 26.17 -11.50
N ILE A 83 -2.23 25.35 -11.89
CA ILE A 83 -0.89 25.36 -11.26
C ILE A 83 -0.23 26.73 -11.44
N GLN A 84 -0.30 27.32 -12.64
CA GLN A 84 0.27 28.64 -12.90
C GLN A 84 -0.36 29.73 -12.04
N THR A 85 -1.66 29.64 -11.74
CA THR A 85 -2.34 30.58 -10.83
C THR A 85 -1.72 30.52 -9.42
N CYS A 86 -1.47 29.33 -8.86
CA CYS A 86 -0.79 29.19 -7.58
C CYS A 86 0.62 29.78 -7.59
N LEU A 87 1.37 29.55 -8.68
CA LEU A 87 2.71 30.11 -8.88
C LEU A 87 2.70 31.64 -8.98
N ASP A 88 1.75 32.22 -9.73
CA ASP A 88 1.63 33.68 -9.92
C ASP A 88 1.22 34.38 -8.62
N GLU A 89 0.48 33.70 -7.74
CA GLU A 89 0.11 34.19 -6.40
C GLU A 89 1.24 34.02 -5.39
N GLY A 90 2.32 33.27 -5.72
CA GLY A 90 3.53 33.15 -4.93
C GLY A 90 3.45 32.16 -3.77
N PHE A 91 2.66 31.10 -3.89
CA PHE A 91 2.60 30.01 -2.90
C PHE A 91 3.90 29.22 -2.85
N ASP A 92 4.36 28.89 -1.64
CA ASP A 92 5.58 28.12 -1.41
C ASP A 92 5.44 26.66 -1.75
N VAL A 93 4.24 26.09 -1.52
CA VAL A 93 3.91 24.69 -1.78
C VAL A 93 2.69 24.59 -2.68
N ILE A 94 2.78 23.75 -3.71
CA ILE A 94 1.65 23.40 -4.57
C ILE A 94 1.37 21.91 -4.42
N VAL A 95 0.21 21.57 -3.86
CA VAL A 95 -0.30 20.19 -3.80
C VAL A 95 -1.15 19.95 -5.03
N THR A 96 -0.76 18.99 -5.86
CA THR A 96 -1.53 18.58 -7.05
C THR A 96 -2.13 17.20 -6.82
N VAL A 97 -3.44 17.09 -6.96
CA VAL A 97 -4.18 15.88 -6.64
C VAL A 97 -4.42 15.06 -7.89
N GLY A 98 -4.00 13.79 -7.88
CA GLY A 98 -4.34 12.80 -8.89
C GLY A 98 -3.25 12.47 -9.92
N PHE A 99 -3.39 11.28 -10.51
CA PHE A 99 -2.47 10.74 -11.50
C PHE A 99 -2.47 11.55 -12.81
N LEU A 100 -3.63 12.04 -13.24
CA LEU A 100 -3.79 12.68 -14.56
C LEU A 100 -3.08 14.03 -14.69
N ILE A 101 -2.78 14.72 -13.59
CA ILE A 101 -2.08 16.00 -13.54
C ILE A 101 -0.54 15.84 -13.42
N ALA A 102 -0.01 14.61 -13.27
CA ALA A 102 1.37 14.34 -12.93
C ALA A 102 2.40 14.95 -13.90
N ASP A 103 2.19 14.81 -15.22
CA ASP A 103 3.13 15.34 -16.22
C ASP A 103 3.24 16.88 -16.16
N VAL A 104 2.10 17.54 -15.94
CA VAL A 104 2.05 19.00 -15.82
C VAL A 104 2.73 19.45 -14.52
N THR A 105 2.53 18.71 -13.43
CA THR A 105 3.18 18.95 -12.13
C THR A 105 4.70 18.83 -12.26
N ARG A 106 5.20 17.76 -12.88
CA ARG A 106 6.62 17.54 -13.12
C ARG A 106 7.25 18.70 -13.93
N ALA A 107 6.59 19.14 -15.00
CA ALA A 107 7.05 20.26 -15.82
C ALA A 107 7.09 21.57 -15.02
N ALA A 108 6.07 21.84 -14.22
CA ALA A 108 6.01 23.01 -13.36
C ALA A 108 7.10 23.01 -12.29
N ALA A 109 7.34 21.86 -11.64
CA ALA A 109 8.40 21.70 -10.63
C ALA A 109 9.79 21.94 -11.22
N ALA A 110 10.07 21.39 -12.40
CA ALA A 110 11.34 21.60 -13.09
C ALA A 110 11.58 23.07 -13.48
N ALA A 111 10.50 23.81 -13.79
CA ALA A 111 10.59 25.23 -14.18
C ALA A 111 10.67 26.17 -12.96
N ASN A 112 10.27 25.75 -11.77
CA ASN A 112 10.14 26.56 -10.57
C ASN A 112 10.85 25.92 -9.36
N PRO A 113 12.21 25.91 -9.34
CA PRO A 113 12.99 25.19 -8.33
C PRO A 113 12.87 25.73 -6.90
N ASP A 114 12.35 26.95 -6.74
CA ASP A 114 12.15 27.61 -5.45
C ASP A 114 10.75 27.33 -4.84
N THR A 115 9.85 26.64 -5.56
CA THR A 115 8.52 26.21 -5.12
C THR A 115 8.51 24.71 -4.93
N PHE A 116 7.95 24.22 -3.83
CA PHE A 116 7.80 22.78 -3.57
C PHE A 116 6.51 22.24 -4.19
N PHE A 117 6.58 21.00 -4.69
CA PHE A 117 5.44 20.29 -5.27
C PHE A 117 5.22 18.97 -4.55
N ILE A 118 3.96 18.73 -4.20
CA ILE A 118 3.49 17.48 -3.59
C ILE A 118 2.44 16.88 -4.52
N GLY A 119 2.73 15.74 -5.13
CA GLY A 119 1.86 15.09 -6.11
C GLY A 119 1.18 13.85 -5.57
N VAL A 120 -0.15 13.91 -5.35
CA VAL A 120 -0.94 12.76 -4.87
C VAL A 120 -1.18 11.78 -6.02
N ASP A 121 -0.91 10.49 -5.83
CA ASP A 121 -0.96 9.43 -6.84
C ASP A 121 0.00 9.63 -8.01
N GLN A 122 1.09 10.35 -7.78
CA GLN A 122 2.08 10.65 -8.81
C GLN A 122 3.37 9.92 -8.52
N ASP A 123 3.85 9.14 -9.49
CA ASP A 123 5.15 8.48 -9.40
C ASP A 123 6.26 9.45 -9.81
N VAL A 124 7.16 9.73 -8.85
CA VAL A 124 8.28 10.64 -9.02
C VAL A 124 9.57 9.83 -9.06
N GLY A 125 9.97 9.47 -10.26
CA GLY A 125 11.20 8.76 -10.56
C GLY A 125 11.95 9.42 -11.72
N PRO A 126 13.03 8.84 -12.22
CA PRO A 126 13.68 9.27 -13.47
C PRO A 126 12.66 9.27 -14.62
N ASP A 127 12.80 10.21 -15.54
CA ASP A 127 11.99 10.23 -16.76
C ASP A 127 12.39 9.09 -17.73
N ALA A 128 11.67 8.97 -18.85
CA ALA A 128 11.93 7.94 -19.86
C ALA A 128 13.34 8.01 -20.49
N ASP A 129 14.00 9.15 -20.41
CA ASP A 129 15.36 9.37 -20.87
C ASP A 129 16.41 9.14 -19.77
N GLY A 130 15.98 8.79 -18.54
CA GLY A 130 16.81 8.54 -17.37
C GLY A 130 17.27 9.82 -16.64
N ASN A 131 16.67 10.99 -16.91
CA ASN A 131 16.98 12.20 -16.17
C ASN A 131 16.32 12.13 -14.79
N PRO A 132 17.02 12.58 -13.72
CA PRO A 132 16.46 12.57 -12.37
C PRO A 132 15.22 13.46 -12.27
N ALA A 133 14.32 13.12 -11.37
CA ALA A 133 13.18 13.97 -11.04
C ALA A 133 13.64 15.27 -10.36
N PRO A 134 12.84 16.37 -10.46
CA PRO A 134 13.12 17.61 -9.73
C PRO A 134 13.16 17.38 -8.22
N SER A 135 14.21 17.89 -7.54
CA SER A 135 14.40 17.70 -6.09
C SER A 135 13.40 18.45 -5.21
N ASN A 136 12.62 19.36 -5.78
CA ASN A 136 11.53 20.10 -5.15
C ASN A 136 10.16 19.44 -5.36
N TYR A 137 10.11 18.19 -5.86
CA TYR A 137 8.88 17.45 -6.15
C TYR A 137 8.89 16.08 -5.49
N VAL A 138 7.87 15.78 -4.68
CA VAL A 138 7.64 14.47 -4.07
C VAL A 138 6.34 13.87 -4.60
N GLY A 139 6.37 12.58 -4.91
CA GLY A 139 5.18 11.79 -5.20
C GLY A 139 4.63 11.12 -3.94
N LEU A 140 3.33 11.17 -3.74
CA LEU A 140 2.64 10.39 -2.70
C LEU A 140 2.04 9.16 -3.36
N GLN A 141 2.61 8.00 -3.06
CA GLN A 141 2.18 6.71 -3.60
C GLN A 141 1.50 5.87 -2.53
N PHE A 142 0.57 5.05 -2.94
CA PHE A 142 -0.20 4.21 -2.01
C PHE A 142 -0.24 2.77 -2.51
N ARG A 143 -0.33 1.84 -1.57
CA ARG A 143 -0.58 0.43 -1.81
C ARG A 143 -2.09 0.17 -1.87
N GLU A 144 -2.75 0.73 -2.89
CA GLU A 144 -4.19 0.54 -3.13
C GLU A 144 -4.51 -0.94 -3.37
N ASP A 145 -3.57 -1.70 -3.89
CA ASP A 145 -3.66 -3.15 -4.00
C ASP A 145 -3.88 -3.83 -2.64
N GLN A 146 -3.25 -3.35 -1.58
CA GLN A 146 -3.45 -3.88 -0.23
C GLN A 146 -4.82 -3.51 0.34
N ALA A 147 -5.27 -2.25 0.14
CA ALA A 147 -6.62 -1.84 0.55
C ALA A 147 -7.70 -2.61 -0.23
N GLY A 148 -7.52 -2.76 -1.55
CA GLY A 148 -8.39 -3.59 -2.39
C GLY A 148 -8.42 -5.03 -1.93
N PHE A 149 -7.26 -5.63 -1.63
CA PHE A 149 -7.14 -7.01 -1.14
C PHE A 149 -7.94 -7.23 0.14
N LEU A 150 -7.84 -6.31 1.10
CA LEU A 150 -8.61 -6.38 2.34
C LEU A 150 -10.11 -6.44 2.05
N VAL A 151 -10.63 -5.49 1.30
CA VAL A 151 -12.08 -5.43 1.08
C VAL A 151 -12.58 -6.49 0.09
N GLY A 152 -11.72 -7.01 -0.77
CA GLY A 152 -12.00 -8.20 -1.59
C GLY A 152 -12.16 -9.47 -0.74
N ALA A 153 -11.26 -9.65 0.23
CA ALA A 153 -11.37 -10.72 1.22
C ALA A 153 -12.62 -10.58 2.10
N LEU A 154 -13.02 -9.35 2.44
CA LEU A 154 -14.28 -9.08 3.14
C LEU A 154 -15.47 -9.47 2.26
N ALA A 155 -15.52 -9.01 1.01
CA ALA A 155 -16.61 -9.29 0.08
C ALA A 155 -16.84 -10.79 -0.09
N ALA A 156 -15.77 -11.57 -0.33
CA ALA A 156 -15.85 -13.02 -0.48
C ALA A 156 -16.33 -13.74 0.80
N GLN A 157 -15.96 -13.27 1.98
CA GLN A 157 -16.49 -13.82 3.22
C GLN A 157 -17.99 -13.51 3.41
N MET A 158 -18.40 -12.30 3.04
CA MET A 158 -19.80 -11.88 3.22
C MET A 158 -20.74 -12.52 2.22
N THR A 159 -20.34 -12.72 0.96
CA THR A 159 -21.16 -13.43 -0.04
C THR A 159 -21.36 -14.92 0.31
N ALA A 160 -20.44 -15.52 1.07
CA ALA A 160 -20.55 -16.90 1.54
C ALA A 160 -21.49 -17.08 2.76
N LEU A 161 -22.03 -15.98 3.33
CA LEU A 161 -22.78 -16.03 4.60
C LEU A 161 -24.28 -15.77 4.43
N GLY A 162 -25.08 -16.52 5.22
CA GLY A 162 -26.49 -16.24 5.47
C GLY A 162 -27.36 -16.26 4.21
N ASP A 163 -28.26 -15.28 4.10
CA ASP A 163 -29.20 -15.14 2.99
C ASP A 163 -28.53 -14.71 1.66
N LEU A 164 -27.25 -14.30 1.72
CA LEU A 164 -26.44 -13.96 0.55
C LEU A 164 -25.72 -15.17 -0.04
N ALA A 165 -25.57 -16.27 0.76
CA ALA A 165 -24.92 -17.46 0.25
C ALA A 165 -25.67 -17.99 -0.98
N ALA A 166 -24.95 -18.17 -2.07
CA ALA A 166 -25.50 -18.82 -3.27
C ALA A 166 -26.08 -20.18 -2.88
N PRO A 167 -27.25 -20.58 -3.39
CA PRO A 167 -27.77 -21.92 -3.20
C PRO A 167 -26.74 -22.98 -3.56
N GLU A 168 -26.82 -24.16 -2.92
CA GLU A 168 -25.85 -25.24 -3.16
C GLU A 168 -25.74 -25.56 -4.66
N GLY A 169 -24.57 -25.28 -5.26
CA GLY A 169 -24.26 -25.47 -6.69
C GLY A 169 -24.47 -24.22 -7.56
N GLU A 170 -24.83 -23.07 -6.99
CA GLU A 170 -24.77 -21.77 -7.66
C GLU A 170 -23.43 -21.08 -7.34
N GLU A 171 -23.04 -20.16 -8.20
CA GLU A 171 -21.74 -19.46 -8.10
C GLU A 171 -21.86 -18.24 -7.19
N GLU A 172 -20.87 -18.02 -6.30
CA GLU A 172 -20.72 -16.77 -5.55
C GLU A 172 -20.18 -15.69 -6.48
N ILE A 173 -20.84 -14.54 -6.55
CA ILE A 173 -20.51 -13.46 -7.51
C ILE A 173 -20.40 -12.15 -6.77
N ILE A 174 -19.26 -11.46 -6.93
CA ILE A 174 -19.08 -10.10 -6.45
C ILE A 174 -18.72 -9.17 -7.61
N GLY A 175 -19.02 -7.88 -7.48
CA GLY A 175 -18.85 -6.91 -8.54
C GLY A 175 -18.03 -5.69 -8.15
N GLY A 176 -17.61 -4.92 -9.16
CA GLY A 176 -16.87 -3.69 -8.93
C GLY A 176 -17.13 -2.61 -9.99
N VAL A 177 -17.49 -1.42 -9.53
CA VAL A 177 -17.65 -0.22 -10.36
C VAL A 177 -16.44 0.66 -10.20
N TYR A 178 -15.64 0.76 -11.26
CA TYR A 178 -14.37 1.47 -11.26
C TYR A 178 -14.43 2.74 -12.11
N GLY A 179 -13.65 3.76 -11.72
CA GLY A 179 -13.45 4.96 -12.53
C GLY A 179 -12.57 4.71 -13.75
N ILE A 180 -11.85 5.75 -14.18
CA ILE A 180 -10.93 5.67 -15.34
C ILE A 180 -9.85 4.62 -15.05
N GLU A 181 -9.53 3.80 -16.06
CA GLU A 181 -8.49 2.76 -16.00
C GLU A 181 -7.09 3.39 -15.95
N ILE A 182 -6.65 3.74 -14.75
CA ILE A 182 -5.32 4.30 -14.44
C ILE A 182 -4.70 3.52 -13.28
N PRO A 183 -3.37 3.56 -13.07
CA PRO A 183 -2.67 2.72 -12.11
C PRO A 183 -3.30 2.66 -10.71
N PRO A 184 -3.68 3.76 -10.02
CA PRO A 184 -4.32 3.67 -8.71
C PRO A 184 -5.63 2.87 -8.71
N VAL A 185 -6.46 3.03 -9.76
CA VAL A 185 -7.74 2.31 -9.89
C VAL A 185 -7.52 0.84 -10.25
N ILE A 186 -6.53 0.55 -11.10
CA ILE A 186 -6.14 -0.82 -11.46
C ILE A 186 -5.64 -1.56 -10.21
N LYS A 187 -4.84 -0.89 -9.35
CA LYS A 187 -4.36 -1.46 -8.09
C LYS A 187 -5.52 -1.82 -7.16
N PHE A 188 -6.49 -0.94 -6.95
CA PHE A 188 -7.70 -1.26 -6.18
C PHE A 188 -8.44 -2.48 -6.74
N ARG A 189 -8.69 -2.52 -8.06
CA ARG A 189 -9.40 -3.62 -8.71
C ARG A 189 -8.65 -4.94 -8.55
N HIS A 190 -7.38 -5.00 -8.98
CA HIS A 190 -6.64 -6.26 -8.92
C HIS A 190 -6.41 -6.70 -7.48
N GLY A 191 -6.18 -5.77 -6.54
CA GLY A 191 -6.14 -6.09 -5.12
C GLY A 191 -7.46 -6.72 -4.66
N PHE A 192 -8.61 -6.12 -4.98
CA PHE A 192 -9.94 -6.64 -4.65
C PHE A 192 -10.15 -8.06 -5.20
N GLU A 193 -9.82 -8.27 -6.45
CA GLU A 193 -9.93 -9.57 -7.10
C GLU A 193 -9.03 -10.63 -6.44
N GLN A 194 -7.77 -10.26 -6.08
CA GLN A 194 -6.85 -11.19 -5.42
C GLN A 194 -7.25 -11.48 -3.97
N GLY A 195 -7.72 -10.47 -3.22
CA GLY A 195 -8.24 -10.67 -1.87
C GLY A 195 -9.46 -11.57 -1.82
N ALA A 196 -10.35 -11.47 -2.81
CA ALA A 196 -11.50 -12.34 -2.96
C ALA A 196 -11.05 -13.80 -3.24
N ARG A 197 -10.12 -14.00 -4.16
CA ARG A 197 -9.56 -15.34 -4.48
C ARG A 197 -8.74 -15.93 -3.33
N PHE A 198 -8.16 -15.10 -2.48
CA PHE A 198 -7.48 -15.55 -1.26
C PHE A 198 -8.45 -16.29 -0.30
N ILE A 199 -9.72 -15.88 -0.25
CA ILE A 199 -10.77 -16.51 0.56
C ILE A 199 -11.45 -17.64 -0.21
N ASN A 200 -11.87 -17.38 -1.44
CA ASN A 200 -12.52 -18.37 -2.33
C ASN A 200 -11.87 -18.33 -3.73
N PRO A 201 -10.99 -19.29 -4.06
CA PRO A 201 -10.32 -19.34 -5.36
C PRO A 201 -11.28 -19.44 -6.56
N ASP A 202 -12.49 -19.96 -6.35
CA ASP A 202 -13.50 -20.22 -7.39
C ASP A 202 -14.53 -19.08 -7.50
N ILE A 203 -14.39 -17.99 -6.76
CA ILE A 203 -15.33 -16.87 -6.77
C ILE A 203 -15.40 -16.18 -8.13
N ASN A 204 -16.61 -15.88 -8.60
CA ASN A 204 -16.82 -15.11 -9.80
C ASN A 204 -16.69 -13.62 -9.56
N LEU A 205 -15.96 -12.96 -10.44
CA LEU A 205 -15.61 -11.56 -10.34
C LEU A 205 -16.17 -10.80 -11.54
N LEU A 206 -17.07 -9.88 -11.28
CA LEU A 206 -17.52 -8.89 -12.24
C LEU A 206 -16.77 -7.57 -12.00
N GLY A 207 -16.70 -6.72 -13.03
CA GLY A 207 -16.09 -5.40 -12.85
C GLY A 207 -15.96 -4.64 -14.15
N VAL A 208 -16.28 -3.35 -14.09
CA VAL A 208 -16.25 -2.46 -15.25
C VAL A 208 -15.51 -1.16 -14.94
N TYR A 209 -14.63 -0.73 -15.87
CA TYR A 209 -14.06 0.62 -15.86
C TYR A 209 -14.99 1.57 -16.60
N LEU A 210 -15.24 2.74 -16.00
CA LEU A 210 -16.04 3.81 -16.58
C LEU A 210 -15.14 5.00 -16.97
N PRO A 211 -15.46 5.72 -18.05
CA PRO A 211 -14.57 6.75 -18.60
C PRO A 211 -14.61 8.09 -17.84
N SER A 212 -15.10 8.10 -16.60
CA SER A 212 -15.25 9.31 -15.79
C SER A 212 -15.17 9.00 -14.30
N PHE A 213 -14.63 9.94 -13.53
CA PHE A 213 -14.70 9.95 -12.07
C PHE A 213 -15.92 10.70 -11.53
N VAL A 214 -16.62 11.48 -12.38
CA VAL A 214 -17.67 12.41 -11.96
C VAL A 214 -19.04 12.12 -12.61
N ASP A 215 -19.33 10.86 -12.90
CA ASP A 215 -20.62 10.40 -13.46
C ASP A 215 -21.30 9.35 -12.57
N PRO A 216 -21.93 9.78 -11.45
CA PRO A 216 -22.61 8.85 -10.55
C PRO A 216 -23.78 8.10 -11.20
N ALA A 217 -24.38 8.64 -12.26
CA ALA A 217 -25.47 7.96 -12.96
C ALA A 217 -24.97 6.76 -13.77
N ALA A 218 -23.81 6.90 -14.44
CA ALA A 218 -23.17 5.78 -15.12
C ALA A 218 -22.74 4.70 -14.10
N GLY A 219 -22.22 5.11 -12.94
CA GLY A 219 -21.88 4.19 -11.86
C GLY A 219 -23.07 3.37 -11.36
N GLY A 220 -24.21 4.03 -11.10
CA GLY A 220 -25.45 3.36 -10.68
C GLY A 220 -25.99 2.38 -11.73
N GLN A 221 -25.89 2.73 -13.02
CA GLN A 221 -26.29 1.83 -14.11
C GLN A 221 -25.40 0.59 -14.19
N ALA A 222 -24.07 0.76 -14.01
CA ALA A 222 -23.12 -0.34 -14.01
C ALA A 222 -23.38 -1.30 -12.83
N ALA A 223 -23.53 -0.76 -11.61
CA ALA A 223 -23.88 -1.58 -10.43
C ALA A 223 -25.21 -2.33 -10.62
N THR A 224 -26.25 -1.69 -11.17
CA THR A 224 -27.53 -2.35 -11.46
C THR A 224 -27.37 -3.50 -12.44
N GLN A 225 -26.50 -3.38 -13.44
CA GLN A 225 -26.21 -4.46 -14.38
C GLN A 225 -25.50 -5.63 -13.67
N GLU A 226 -24.46 -5.37 -12.87
CA GLU A 226 -23.73 -6.41 -12.15
C GLU A 226 -24.63 -7.15 -11.15
N ILE A 227 -25.53 -6.43 -10.47
CA ILE A 227 -26.58 -7.05 -9.63
C ILE A 227 -27.49 -7.94 -10.47
N GLY A 228 -27.88 -7.51 -11.67
CA GLY A 228 -28.66 -8.30 -12.60
C GLY A 228 -27.93 -9.56 -13.10
N ASP A 229 -26.62 -9.55 -13.11
CA ASP A 229 -25.73 -10.67 -13.44
C ASP A 229 -25.40 -11.54 -12.20
N GLY A 230 -25.96 -11.19 -11.03
CA GLY A 230 -25.91 -12.01 -9.80
C GLY A 230 -24.96 -11.52 -8.70
N ALA A 231 -24.32 -10.35 -8.86
CA ALA A 231 -23.45 -9.82 -7.82
C ALA A 231 -24.26 -9.42 -6.55
N ASP A 232 -23.84 -9.87 -5.41
CA ASP A 232 -24.45 -9.60 -4.09
C ASP A 232 -23.58 -8.70 -3.18
N VAL A 233 -22.36 -8.38 -3.60
CA VAL A 233 -21.49 -7.35 -3.03
C VAL A 233 -20.93 -6.49 -4.15
N ILE A 234 -21.02 -5.16 -4.03
CA ILE A 234 -20.49 -4.19 -5.02
C ILE A 234 -19.43 -3.31 -4.38
N PHE A 235 -18.22 -3.31 -4.94
CA PHE A 235 -17.16 -2.37 -4.60
C PHE A 235 -17.19 -1.16 -5.53
N GLY A 236 -17.09 0.06 -5.00
CA GLY A 236 -17.09 1.30 -5.79
C GLY A 236 -15.76 2.05 -5.65
N ALA A 237 -14.86 1.97 -6.64
CA ALA A 237 -13.58 2.67 -6.62
C ALA A 237 -13.43 3.59 -7.84
N GLY A 238 -13.76 4.87 -7.67
CA GLY A 238 -13.73 5.82 -8.80
C GLY A 238 -14.40 7.15 -8.50
N GLY A 239 -14.19 7.72 -7.33
CA GLY A 239 -14.76 8.98 -6.92
C GLY A 239 -16.30 8.98 -6.96
N PRO A 240 -16.95 10.11 -7.29
CA PRO A 240 -18.41 10.18 -7.42
C PRO A 240 -19.05 9.12 -8.34
N THR A 241 -18.33 8.60 -9.35
CA THR A 241 -18.82 7.50 -10.20
C THR A 241 -18.94 6.22 -9.40
N GLY A 242 -17.90 5.82 -8.65
CA GLY A 242 -17.95 4.65 -7.76
C GLY A 242 -19.00 4.79 -6.66
N THR A 243 -19.02 5.96 -5.99
CA THR A 243 -20.03 6.31 -4.97
C THR A 243 -21.47 6.21 -5.51
N GLY A 244 -21.70 6.62 -6.78
CA GLY A 244 -23.00 6.45 -7.45
C GLY A 244 -23.38 4.97 -7.56
N GLY A 245 -22.43 4.11 -7.92
CA GLY A 245 -22.62 2.66 -8.01
C GLY A 245 -23.03 2.04 -6.67
N ILE A 246 -22.25 2.32 -5.60
CA ILE A 246 -22.55 1.75 -4.28
C ILE A 246 -23.85 2.30 -3.66
N LYS A 247 -24.21 3.55 -3.91
CA LYS A 247 -25.48 4.11 -3.44
C LYS A 247 -26.68 3.46 -4.10
N ASP A 248 -26.65 3.25 -5.41
CA ASP A 248 -27.72 2.58 -6.14
C ASP A 248 -27.84 1.11 -5.75
N ALA A 249 -26.71 0.38 -5.57
CA ALA A 249 -26.69 -0.99 -5.11
C ALA A 249 -27.24 -1.13 -3.67
N ALA A 250 -26.80 -0.27 -2.75
CA ALA A 250 -27.29 -0.26 -1.37
C ALA A 250 -28.81 -0.02 -1.27
N GLN A 251 -29.36 0.86 -2.11
CA GLN A 251 -30.82 1.09 -2.17
C GLN A 251 -31.59 -0.11 -2.73
N GLN A 252 -30.94 -0.97 -3.51
CA GLN A 252 -31.49 -2.25 -3.97
C GLN A 252 -31.34 -3.37 -2.93
N GLY A 253 -30.70 -3.09 -1.77
CA GLY A 253 -30.52 -4.03 -0.67
C GLY A 253 -29.24 -4.89 -0.77
N VAL A 254 -28.39 -4.62 -1.75
CA VAL A 254 -27.12 -5.31 -1.97
C VAL A 254 -26.03 -4.73 -1.06
N LEU A 255 -25.12 -5.56 -0.56
CA LEU A 255 -24.00 -5.11 0.25
C LEU A 255 -23.01 -4.29 -0.61
N VAL A 256 -22.42 -3.27 0.01
CA VAL A 256 -21.53 -2.36 -0.73
C VAL A 256 -20.28 -2.04 0.06
N ILE A 257 -19.23 -1.67 -0.68
CA ILE A 257 -17.94 -1.28 -0.14
C ILE A 257 -17.52 0.03 -0.81
N GLY A 258 -17.15 1.03 0.00
CA GLY A 258 -16.66 2.33 -0.44
C GLY A 258 -15.15 2.38 -0.65
N VAL A 259 -14.61 3.56 -0.96
CA VAL A 259 -13.19 3.78 -1.28
C VAL A 259 -12.65 5.07 -0.68
N ASP A 260 -11.33 5.14 -0.53
CA ASP A 260 -10.51 6.24 -0.04
C ASP A 260 -10.78 6.60 1.41
N GLN A 261 -11.98 7.04 1.74
CA GLN A 261 -12.46 7.41 3.07
C GLN A 261 -13.48 6.40 3.61
N ASP A 262 -13.87 6.61 4.86
CA ASP A 262 -15.05 5.95 5.42
C ASP A 262 -16.33 6.55 4.81
N GLU A 263 -16.80 5.96 3.71
CA GLU A 263 -17.96 6.46 2.99
C GLU A 263 -19.28 6.34 3.75
N TRP A 264 -19.34 5.52 4.82
CA TRP A 264 -20.50 5.57 5.72
C TRP A 264 -20.63 6.94 6.37
N ILE A 265 -19.50 7.58 6.71
CA ILE A 265 -19.49 8.94 7.27
C ILE A 265 -19.76 9.96 6.17
N THR A 266 -18.97 9.94 5.10
CA THR A 266 -18.98 11.01 4.08
C THR A 266 -20.14 10.88 3.09
N SER A 267 -20.25 9.76 2.39
CA SER A 267 -21.19 9.54 1.31
C SER A 267 -22.57 9.08 1.79
N PHE A 268 -22.64 8.33 2.90
CA PHE A 268 -23.88 7.88 3.50
C PHE A 268 -24.32 8.72 4.72
N GLY A 269 -23.66 9.87 4.97
CA GLY A 269 -24.05 10.88 5.93
C GLY A 269 -24.18 10.36 7.35
N SER A 270 -23.22 9.59 7.80
CA SER A 270 -23.17 8.94 9.13
C SER A 270 -24.46 8.15 9.42
N GLY A 271 -24.84 7.29 8.49
CA GLY A 271 -26.01 6.41 8.62
C GLY A 271 -27.35 7.04 8.25
N SER A 272 -27.39 8.30 7.85
CA SER A 272 -28.66 9.00 7.55
C SER A 272 -29.19 8.77 6.13
N ALA A 273 -28.33 8.35 5.20
CA ALA A 273 -28.74 8.10 3.81
C ALA A 273 -29.41 6.73 3.65
N PRO A 274 -30.34 6.57 2.68
CA PRO A 274 -30.93 5.27 2.38
C PRO A 274 -29.85 4.24 2.00
N GLY A 275 -29.93 3.04 2.57
CA GLY A 275 -28.98 1.95 2.34
C GLY A 275 -27.66 2.04 3.14
N ALA A 276 -27.55 2.97 4.09
CA ALA A 276 -26.37 3.07 4.95
C ALA A 276 -26.08 1.79 5.76
N ASP A 277 -27.10 0.97 6.02
CA ASP A 277 -26.97 -0.36 6.66
C ASP A 277 -26.42 -1.44 5.72
N LYS A 278 -26.14 -1.12 4.47
CA LYS A 278 -25.56 -2.01 3.47
C LYS A 278 -24.08 -1.79 3.21
N ILE A 279 -23.52 -0.65 3.64
CA ILE A 279 -22.08 -0.42 3.51
C ILE A 279 -21.32 -1.16 4.59
N ILE A 280 -20.64 -2.22 4.21
CA ILE A 280 -19.94 -3.14 5.13
C ILE A 280 -18.52 -2.69 5.47
N SER A 281 -17.92 -1.83 4.64
CA SER A 281 -16.61 -1.20 4.85
C SER A 281 -16.31 -0.18 3.75
N SER A 282 -15.12 0.42 3.80
CA SER A 282 -14.48 1.15 2.70
C SER A 282 -13.01 0.76 2.63
N ALA A 283 -12.46 0.64 1.41
CA ALA A 283 -11.02 0.49 1.19
C ALA A 283 -10.33 1.83 1.49
N VAL A 284 -9.78 1.95 2.69
CA VAL A 284 -9.21 3.21 3.18
C VAL A 284 -7.83 3.46 2.60
N LYS A 285 -7.62 4.68 2.09
CA LYS A 285 -6.36 5.19 1.55
C LYS A 285 -6.08 6.55 2.19
N ARG A 286 -5.07 6.64 3.07
CA ARG A 286 -4.81 7.80 3.92
C ARG A 286 -4.14 8.95 3.16
N VAL A 287 -4.85 9.48 2.16
CA VAL A 287 -4.41 10.66 1.38
C VAL A 287 -4.22 11.87 2.29
N ASP A 288 -5.12 12.05 3.26
CA ASP A 288 -5.03 13.09 4.30
C ASP A 288 -3.69 13.06 5.04
N GLN A 289 -3.31 11.89 5.51
CA GLN A 289 -2.05 11.70 6.25
C GLN A 289 -0.83 11.93 5.35
N ALA A 290 -0.86 11.46 4.11
CA ALA A 290 0.26 11.64 3.19
C ALA A 290 0.53 13.12 2.87
N VAL A 291 -0.54 13.88 2.59
CA VAL A 291 -0.44 15.34 2.35
C VAL A 291 0.04 16.07 3.61
N TYR A 292 -0.55 15.74 4.77
CA TYR A 292 -0.12 16.31 6.06
C TYR A 292 1.38 16.07 6.31
N LEU A 293 1.84 14.82 6.22
CA LEU A 293 3.24 14.45 6.48
C LEU A 293 4.21 15.15 5.53
N ALA A 294 3.86 15.26 4.24
CA ALA A 294 4.72 15.95 3.27
C ALA A 294 4.84 17.45 3.58
N ILE A 295 3.76 18.11 3.99
CA ILE A 295 3.79 19.51 4.43
C ILE A 295 4.59 19.65 5.73
N GLU A 296 4.37 18.77 6.70
CA GLU A 296 5.08 18.76 7.99
C GLU A 296 6.60 18.68 7.80
N THR A 297 7.12 17.86 6.87
CA THR A 297 8.56 17.78 6.60
C THR A 297 9.14 19.12 6.16
N LEU A 298 8.40 19.91 5.37
CA LEU A 298 8.82 21.23 4.91
C LEU A 298 8.77 22.27 6.03
N VAL A 299 7.76 22.22 6.90
CA VAL A 299 7.66 23.05 8.10
C VAL A 299 8.83 22.79 9.06
N ASN A 300 9.25 21.53 9.18
CA ASN A 300 10.36 21.12 10.04
C ASN A 300 11.76 21.35 9.40
N GLY A 301 11.86 22.16 8.34
CA GLY A 301 13.12 22.57 7.73
C GLY A 301 13.54 21.76 6.51
N GLY A 302 12.72 20.78 6.05
CA GLY A 302 12.85 20.09 4.77
C GLY A 302 14.02 19.09 4.65
N GLU A 303 14.77 18.82 5.73
CA GLU A 303 15.88 17.84 5.68
C GLU A 303 15.39 16.44 5.30
N ASP A 304 14.18 16.06 5.75
CA ASP A 304 13.55 14.77 5.48
C ASP A 304 12.56 14.81 4.30
N PHE A 305 12.48 15.92 3.56
CA PHE A 305 11.63 16.00 2.37
C PHE A 305 12.16 15.09 1.26
N PRO A 306 11.42 14.06 0.83
CA PRO A 306 11.92 13.06 -0.12
C PRO A 306 11.84 13.55 -1.57
N GLY A 307 12.27 14.79 -1.82
CA GLY A 307 12.23 15.41 -3.14
C GLY A 307 13.03 14.64 -4.20
N GLY A 308 12.44 14.48 -5.37
CA GLY A 308 12.97 13.64 -6.44
C GLY A 308 12.63 12.16 -6.28
N GLY A 309 11.78 11.80 -5.32
CA GLY A 309 11.34 10.44 -5.03
C GLY A 309 9.90 10.36 -4.52
N ASN A 310 9.54 9.23 -3.96
CA ASN A 310 8.19 8.94 -3.48
C ASN A 310 8.13 8.71 -1.98
N LEU A 311 7.07 9.22 -1.35
CA LEU A 311 6.59 8.78 -0.05
C LEU A 311 5.52 7.71 -0.28
N VAL A 312 5.77 6.47 0.17
CA VAL A 312 4.86 5.35 -0.04
C VAL A 312 4.08 5.03 1.23
N LEU A 313 2.76 5.09 1.13
CA LEU A 313 1.84 4.70 2.20
C LEU A 313 1.26 3.32 1.93
N SER A 314 1.34 2.44 2.94
CA SER A 314 1.01 1.02 2.85
C SER A 314 0.34 0.53 4.13
N ALA A 315 -0.03 -0.74 4.20
CA ALA A 315 -0.45 -1.36 5.46
C ALA A 315 0.64 -1.25 6.54
N ALA A 316 1.92 -1.38 6.19
CA ALA A 316 3.03 -1.36 7.15
C ALA A 316 3.14 -0.06 7.96
N ASN A 317 2.72 1.07 7.40
CA ASN A 317 2.71 2.38 8.07
C ASN A 317 1.30 2.94 8.29
N ASP A 318 0.28 2.07 8.31
CA ASP A 318 -1.14 2.40 8.48
C ASP A 318 -1.67 3.41 7.43
N GLY A 319 -1.00 3.49 6.28
CA GLY A 319 -1.35 4.38 5.17
C GLY A 319 -2.48 3.87 4.28
N VAL A 320 -2.80 2.58 4.38
CA VAL A 320 -3.99 1.95 3.78
C VAL A 320 -4.62 0.97 4.78
N GLY A 321 -5.90 0.68 4.60
CA GLY A 321 -6.62 -0.21 5.51
C GLY A 321 -8.08 -0.40 5.10
N PHE A 322 -8.95 -0.63 6.08
CA PHE A 322 -10.39 -0.77 5.87
C PHE A 322 -11.18 -0.06 6.98
N ALA A 323 -12.37 0.45 6.63
CA ALA A 323 -13.24 1.16 7.56
C ALA A 323 -14.06 0.18 8.43
N PRO A 324 -14.56 0.62 9.62
CA PRO A 324 -15.51 -0.17 10.40
C PRO A 324 -16.82 -0.42 9.66
N ALA A 325 -17.50 -1.52 10.03
CA ALA A 325 -18.79 -1.89 9.44
C ALA A 325 -19.97 -1.01 9.88
N HIS A 326 -19.82 -0.21 10.93
CA HIS A 326 -20.85 0.67 11.50
C HIS A 326 -22.19 -0.04 11.75
N ASP A 327 -23.25 0.33 10.96
CA ASP A 327 -24.61 -0.19 11.11
C ASP A 327 -24.85 -1.50 10.34
N ALA A 328 -23.89 -1.93 9.51
CA ALA A 328 -24.01 -3.17 8.74
C ALA A 328 -23.75 -4.40 9.63
N ASP A 329 -24.48 -5.48 9.35
CA ASP A 329 -24.35 -6.74 10.09
C ASP A 329 -23.17 -7.57 9.55
N VAL A 330 -21.97 -7.26 10.03
CA VAL A 330 -20.74 -8.01 9.72
C VAL A 330 -20.34 -8.84 10.94
N PRO A 331 -20.27 -10.18 10.83
CA PRO A 331 -19.94 -11.07 11.96
C PRO A 331 -18.57 -10.79 12.58
N GLU A 332 -18.45 -10.99 13.90
CA GLU A 332 -17.17 -10.77 14.61
C GLU A 332 -16.03 -11.64 14.08
N GLU A 333 -16.31 -12.87 13.64
CA GLU A 333 -15.34 -13.76 13.03
C GLU A 333 -14.79 -13.22 11.70
N VAL A 334 -15.62 -12.56 10.90
CA VAL A 334 -15.19 -11.90 9.66
C VAL A 334 -14.25 -10.73 9.98
N ILE A 335 -14.62 -9.88 10.94
CA ILE A 335 -13.74 -8.78 11.38
C ILE A 335 -12.42 -9.30 11.96
N ALA A 336 -12.46 -10.40 12.74
CA ALA A 336 -11.24 -11.02 13.25
C ALA A 336 -10.32 -11.52 12.11
N LYS A 337 -10.89 -12.15 11.07
CA LYS A 337 -10.15 -12.59 9.89
C LYS A 337 -9.59 -11.41 9.07
N MET A 338 -10.35 -10.32 8.96
CA MET A 338 -9.87 -9.10 8.31
C MET A 338 -8.65 -8.50 9.03
N ASN A 339 -8.67 -8.47 10.37
CA ASN A 339 -7.51 -8.02 11.15
C ASN A 339 -6.30 -8.95 10.98
N GLU A 340 -6.51 -10.27 10.93
CA GLU A 340 -5.42 -11.24 10.64
C GLU A 340 -4.78 -10.98 9.27
N ILE A 341 -5.60 -10.75 8.24
CA ILE A 341 -5.12 -10.44 6.88
C ILE A 341 -4.37 -9.11 6.88
N TYR A 342 -4.89 -8.10 7.57
CA TYR A 342 -4.23 -6.80 7.69
C TYR A 342 -2.83 -6.91 8.32
N GLU A 343 -2.71 -7.62 9.44
CA GLU A 343 -1.40 -7.87 10.07
C GLU A 343 -0.48 -8.72 9.17
N GLY A 344 -1.04 -9.64 8.38
CA GLY A 344 -0.31 -10.39 7.37
C GLY A 344 0.27 -9.48 6.27
N LEU A 345 -0.51 -8.52 5.76
CA LEU A 345 -0.04 -7.52 4.79
C LEU A 345 1.02 -6.58 5.39
N LYS A 346 0.84 -6.16 6.66
CA LYS A 346 1.81 -5.32 7.39
C LYS A 346 3.17 -5.99 7.51
N SER A 347 3.18 -7.27 7.80
CA SER A 347 4.40 -8.03 8.05
C SER A 347 5.04 -8.65 6.80
N GLY A 348 4.39 -8.56 5.63
CA GLY A 348 4.82 -9.26 4.42
C GLY A 348 4.52 -10.77 4.41
N ALA A 349 3.82 -11.29 5.44
CA ALA A 349 3.36 -12.69 5.46
C ALA A 349 2.26 -12.95 4.43
N ILE A 350 1.54 -11.91 4.05
CA ILE A 350 0.57 -11.89 2.94
C ILE A 350 1.01 -10.86 1.91
N VAL A 351 0.94 -11.23 0.64
CA VAL A 351 1.21 -10.37 -0.51
C VAL A 351 0.02 -10.39 -1.47
N THR A 352 -0.15 -9.32 -2.22
CA THR A 352 -1.30 -9.15 -3.12
C THR A 352 -1.10 -9.78 -4.50
N GLY A 353 0.15 -10.05 -4.90
CA GLY A 353 0.47 -10.49 -6.26
C GLY A 353 0.29 -9.39 -7.33
N VAL A 354 0.19 -8.14 -6.90
CA VAL A 354 -0.03 -6.96 -7.75
C VAL A 354 1.19 -6.05 -7.73
N ASP A 355 1.61 -5.56 -8.89
CA ASP A 355 2.69 -4.59 -9.01
C ASP A 355 2.30 -3.27 -8.33
N PRO A 356 3.08 -2.79 -7.34
CA PRO A 356 2.71 -1.63 -6.52
C PRO A 356 2.74 -0.28 -7.27
N VAL A 357 3.31 -0.23 -8.47
CA VAL A 357 3.42 0.99 -9.27
C VAL A 357 2.35 1.01 -10.37
N THR A 358 2.30 -0.04 -11.17
CA THR A 358 1.43 -0.10 -12.36
C THR A 358 0.06 -0.72 -12.09
N GLY A 359 -0.07 -1.51 -11.02
CA GLY A 359 -1.24 -2.30 -10.74
C GLY A 359 -1.35 -3.59 -11.56
N ALA A 360 -0.39 -3.89 -12.42
CA ALA A 360 -0.41 -5.13 -13.21
C ALA A 360 -0.27 -6.37 -12.30
N MET A 361 -0.83 -7.49 -12.74
CA MET A 361 -0.57 -8.77 -12.08
C MET A 361 0.90 -9.14 -12.23
N LEU A 362 1.54 -9.52 -11.13
CA LEU A 362 2.91 -9.98 -11.13
C LEU A 362 3.03 -11.36 -11.79
N PRO A 363 4.15 -11.66 -12.45
CA PRO A 363 4.40 -12.96 -13.04
C PRO A 363 4.64 -14.03 -11.97
N ASP A 364 4.43 -15.29 -12.30
CA ASP A 364 4.85 -16.42 -11.48
C ASP A 364 6.39 -16.49 -11.31
N LEU A 365 6.86 -17.26 -10.34
CA LEU A 365 8.29 -17.40 -10.05
C LEU A 365 9.11 -17.87 -11.28
N PRO A 366 8.71 -18.90 -12.05
CA PRO A 366 9.45 -19.32 -13.25
C PRO A 366 9.57 -18.21 -14.29
N THR A 367 8.49 -17.46 -14.54
CA THR A 367 8.47 -16.35 -15.49
C THR A 367 9.35 -15.20 -15.03
N ALA A 368 9.27 -14.80 -13.75
CA ALA A 368 10.11 -13.75 -13.18
C ALA A 368 11.60 -14.12 -13.21
N ALA A 369 11.94 -15.35 -12.82
CA ALA A 369 13.32 -15.87 -12.84
C ALA A 369 13.89 -15.97 -14.27
N ALA A 370 13.07 -16.40 -15.26
CA ALA A 370 13.49 -16.47 -16.66
C ALA A 370 13.81 -15.11 -17.25
N ALA A 371 13.09 -14.06 -16.84
CA ALA A 371 13.33 -12.68 -17.29
C ALA A 371 14.71 -12.16 -16.88
N GLU A 372 15.31 -12.68 -15.80
CA GLU A 372 16.64 -12.27 -15.33
C GLU A 372 17.78 -12.79 -16.23
N GLY A 373 17.58 -13.90 -16.93
CA GLY A 373 18.50 -14.44 -17.93
C GLY A 373 19.76 -15.15 -17.37
N ASN A 374 20.00 -15.12 -16.06
CA ASN A 374 21.14 -15.75 -15.37
C ASN A 374 20.71 -16.71 -14.25
N LEU A 375 19.48 -17.20 -14.28
CA LEU A 375 18.89 -18.14 -13.32
C LEU A 375 18.45 -19.46 -14.00
N THR A 376 19.10 -19.82 -15.12
CA THR A 376 18.71 -21.00 -15.93
C THR A 376 18.93 -22.31 -15.21
N THR A 377 19.98 -22.40 -14.40
CA THR A 377 20.28 -23.58 -13.58
C THR A 377 19.28 -23.75 -12.44
N LEU A 378 18.88 -22.64 -11.80
CA LEU A 378 17.81 -22.66 -10.79
C LEU A 378 16.49 -23.14 -11.40
N LEU A 379 16.11 -22.64 -12.57
CA LEU A 379 14.89 -23.09 -13.25
C LEU A 379 14.89 -24.59 -13.54
N ALA A 380 16.02 -25.13 -14.00
CA ALA A 380 16.17 -26.57 -14.20
C ALA A 380 16.10 -27.38 -12.88
N ALA A 381 16.61 -26.82 -11.78
CA ALA A 381 16.52 -27.45 -10.46
C ALA A 381 15.07 -27.43 -9.92
N LEU A 382 14.35 -26.34 -10.11
CA LEU A 382 12.93 -26.22 -9.74
C LEU A 382 12.05 -27.21 -10.53
N GLU A 383 12.27 -27.34 -11.85
CA GLU A 383 11.59 -28.33 -12.70
C GLU A 383 11.89 -29.76 -12.22
N ALA A 384 13.15 -30.08 -11.94
CA ALA A 384 13.55 -31.41 -11.45
C ALA A 384 12.94 -31.79 -10.10
N ALA A 385 12.66 -30.80 -9.24
CA ALA A 385 12.08 -30.98 -7.90
C ALA A 385 10.54 -30.95 -7.90
N ASP A 386 9.87 -30.92 -9.05
CA ASP A 386 8.40 -30.75 -9.18
C ASP A 386 7.90 -29.54 -8.35
N PHE A 387 8.60 -28.38 -8.48
CA PHE A 387 8.33 -27.19 -7.67
C PHE A 387 6.90 -26.66 -7.83
N GLU A 388 6.27 -26.89 -8.98
CA GLU A 388 4.85 -26.53 -9.19
C GLU A 388 3.94 -27.27 -8.20
N ASP A 389 4.19 -28.54 -7.92
CA ASP A 389 3.45 -29.31 -6.92
C ASP A 389 3.72 -28.78 -5.49
N LEU A 390 4.92 -28.27 -5.23
CA LEU A 390 5.23 -27.61 -3.95
C LEU A 390 4.50 -26.28 -3.81
N MET A 391 4.48 -25.47 -4.86
CA MET A 391 3.75 -24.17 -4.84
C MET A 391 2.23 -24.37 -4.73
N ALA A 392 1.69 -25.44 -5.30
CA ALA A 392 0.25 -25.75 -5.23
C ALA A 392 -0.26 -26.00 -3.80
N VAL A 393 0.61 -26.33 -2.83
CA VAL A 393 0.22 -26.50 -1.42
C VAL A 393 0.43 -25.22 -0.58
N ILE A 394 1.07 -24.21 -1.15
CA ILE A 394 1.21 -22.89 -0.50
C ILE A 394 -0.09 -22.12 -0.70
N PRO A 395 -0.74 -21.65 0.38
CA PRO A 395 -1.96 -20.85 0.24
C PRO A 395 -1.73 -19.64 -0.66
N PRO A 396 -2.70 -19.28 -1.52
CA PRO A 396 -2.65 -18.03 -2.28
C PRO A 396 -2.33 -16.83 -1.37
N GLY A 397 -1.57 -15.87 -1.87
CA GLY A 397 -1.21 -14.68 -1.11
C GLY A 397 -0.15 -14.89 -0.01
N THR A 398 0.36 -16.11 0.21
CA THR A 398 1.48 -16.33 1.14
C THR A 398 2.73 -15.60 0.65
N GLY A 399 3.29 -14.73 1.49
CA GLY A 399 4.52 -14.01 1.19
C GLY A 399 5.76 -14.91 1.22
N LEU A 400 6.58 -14.83 0.19
CA LEU A 400 7.82 -15.59 0.06
C LEU A 400 8.99 -14.69 -0.34
N THR A 401 10.19 -15.02 0.15
CA THR A 401 11.44 -14.53 -0.42
C THR A 401 12.23 -15.70 -1.00
N ILE A 402 12.58 -15.59 -2.25
CA ILE A 402 13.40 -16.57 -2.95
C ILE A 402 14.84 -16.05 -3.04
N LEU A 403 15.76 -16.70 -2.34
CA LEU A 403 17.19 -16.44 -2.44
C LEU A 403 17.72 -17.25 -3.63
N ALA A 404 17.77 -16.64 -4.82
CA ALA A 404 18.00 -17.31 -6.10
C ALA A 404 19.49 -17.35 -6.47
N PRO A 405 20.20 -18.51 -6.41
CA PRO A 405 21.59 -18.59 -6.85
C PRO A 405 21.69 -18.35 -8.36
N SER A 406 22.65 -17.51 -8.77
CA SER A 406 22.93 -17.30 -10.19
C SER A 406 23.53 -18.54 -10.86
N ASP A 407 23.58 -18.57 -12.18
CA ASP A 407 24.24 -19.66 -12.92
C ASP A 407 25.74 -19.75 -12.56
N GLU A 408 26.40 -18.62 -12.27
CA GLU A 408 27.77 -18.57 -11.78
C GLU A 408 27.90 -19.19 -10.36
N ALA A 409 26.90 -18.96 -9.50
CA ALA A 409 26.88 -19.57 -8.17
C ALA A 409 26.82 -21.10 -8.23
N PHE A 410 25.99 -21.65 -9.11
CA PHE A 410 25.95 -23.09 -9.36
C PHE A 410 27.23 -23.62 -9.99
N ALA A 411 27.85 -22.88 -10.92
CA ALA A 411 29.10 -23.25 -11.55
C ALA A 411 30.29 -23.25 -10.56
N ALA A 412 30.19 -22.55 -9.44
CA ALA A 412 31.21 -22.54 -8.39
C ALA A 412 31.12 -23.74 -7.42
N LEU A 413 30.09 -24.57 -7.52
CA LEU A 413 29.97 -25.80 -6.74
C LEU A 413 31.10 -26.78 -7.07
N PRO A 414 31.49 -27.64 -6.13
CA PRO A 414 32.43 -28.72 -6.40
C PRO A 414 32.00 -29.61 -7.60
N GLU A 415 32.97 -30.10 -8.36
CA GLU A 415 32.72 -30.98 -9.52
C GLU A 415 31.83 -32.19 -9.13
N GLY A 416 30.72 -32.36 -9.84
CA GLY A 416 29.75 -33.43 -9.62
C GLY A 416 28.70 -33.13 -8.54
N ALA A 417 28.76 -31.99 -7.85
CA ALA A 417 27.81 -31.67 -6.79
C ALA A 417 26.43 -31.38 -7.34
N LEU A 418 26.31 -30.59 -8.42
CA LEU A 418 25.03 -30.28 -9.06
C LEU A 418 24.35 -31.53 -9.62
N GLU A 419 25.12 -32.41 -10.29
CA GLU A 419 24.65 -33.70 -10.81
C GLU A 419 24.13 -34.60 -9.70
N ALA A 420 24.84 -34.62 -8.52
CA ALA A 420 24.39 -35.39 -7.37
C ALA A 420 23.05 -34.84 -6.79
N LEU A 421 22.89 -33.54 -6.70
CA LEU A 421 21.63 -32.93 -6.28
C LEU A 421 20.48 -33.27 -7.24
N LEU A 422 20.69 -33.11 -8.53
CA LEU A 422 19.69 -33.44 -9.57
C LEU A 422 19.33 -34.93 -9.63
N ALA A 423 20.21 -35.82 -9.13
CA ALA A 423 19.95 -37.26 -9.05
C ALA A 423 19.04 -37.63 -7.86
N ASP A 424 18.87 -36.76 -6.85
CA ASP A 424 17.98 -36.95 -5.71
C ASP A 424 17.02 -35.76 -5.53
N PRO A 425 16.04 -35.59 -6.44
CA PRO A 425 15.19 -34.43 -6.48
C PRO A 425 14.32 -34.26 -5.23
N THR A 426 13.87 -35.32 -4.60
CA THR A 426 12.97 -35.29 -3.42
C THR A 426 13.73 -35.35 -2.08
N GLY A 427 15.04 -35.57 -2.09
CA GLY A 427 15.89 -35.60 -0.92
C GLY A 427 16.83 -34.40 -0.83
N ASP A 428 18.05 -34.57 -1.33
CA ASP A 428 19.09 -33.55 -1.18
C ASP A 428 18.74 -32.26 -1.93
N LEU A 429 18.18 -32.33 -3.16
CA LEU A 429 17.79 -31.15 -3.92
C LEU A 429 16.66 -30.39 -3.22
N ALA A 430 15.62 -31.07 -2.76
CA ALA A 430 14.51 -30.45 -2.04
C ALA A 430 14.99 -29.78 -0.75
N SER A 431 15.94 -30.37 -0.03
CA SER A 431 16.55 -29.79 1.17
C SER A 431 17.33 -28.51 0.86
N VAL A 432 18.12 -28.53 -0.23
CA VAL A 432 18.88 -27.35 -0.68
C VAL A 432 17.90 -26.25 -1.13
N LEU A 433 16.89 -26.54 -1.94
CA LEU A 433 15.87 -25.55 -2.36
C LEU A 433 15.14 -24.97 -1.16
N GLY A 434 14.78 -25.76 -0.15
CA GLY A 434 14.16 -25.29 1.08
C GLY A 434 15.02 -24.29 1.87
N ALA A 435 16.35 -24.40 1.81
CA ALA A 435 17.26 -23.43 2.42
C ALA A 435 17.26 -22.06 1.70
N HIS A 436 16.77 -22.01 0.48
CA HIS A 436 16.66 -20.80 -0.34
C HIS A 436 15.29 -20.13 -0.29
N VAL A 437 14.35 -20.67 0.47
CA VAL A 437 12.99 -20.11 0.63
C VAL A 437 12.80 -19.58 2.03
N VAL A 438 12.41 -18.30 2.15
CA VAL A 438 12.00 -17.66 3.40
C VAL A 438 10.47 -17.46 3.35
N LEU A 439 9.78 -17.85 4.43
CA LEU A 439 8.32 -17.70 4.55
C LEU A 439 7.99 -16.28 5.03
N ASN A 440 8.17 -15.32 4.19
CA ASN A 440 7.80 -13.90 4.28
C ASN A 440 8.34 -13.18 3.05
N ALA A 441 7.66 -12.17 2.56
CA ALA A 441 8.22 -11.26 1.57
C ALA A 441 9.08 -10.22 2.29
N VAL A 442 10.40 -10.35 2.20
CA VAL A 442 11.39 -9.47 2.85
C VAL A 442 12.10 -8.68 1.77
N TYR A 443 11.81 -7.41 1.64
CA TYR A 443 12.44 -6.53 0.65
C TYR A 443 13.80 -6.02 1.13
N SER A 444 14.59 -5.45 0.23
CA SER A 444 15.94 -4.95 0.55
C SER A 444 15.93 -3.86 1.63
N SER A 445 14.86 -3.06 1.71
CA SER A 445 14.62 -2.11 2.80
C SER A 445 14.55 -2.79 4.17
N ASP A 446 13.88 -3.95 4.23
CA ASP A 446 13.66 -4.69 5.47
C ASP A 446 14.93 -5.47 5.88
N LEU A 447 15.74 -5.88 4.89
CA LEU A 447 17.02 -6.54 5.12
C LEU A 447 18.02 -5.64 5.86
N ALA A 448 17.90 -4.33 5.72
CA ALA A 448 18.77 -3.37 6.39
C ALA A 448 18.65 -3.43 7.93
N ASP A 449 17.47 -3.79 8.43
CA ASP A 449 17.16 -3.88 9.86
C ASP A 449 17.05 -5.32 10.37
N ALA A 450 17.16 -6.31 9.47
CA ALA A 450 17.06 -7.73 9.83
C ALA A 450 18.39 -8.27 10.40
N GLU A 451 18.33 -8.94 11.56
CA GLU A 451 19.48 -9.67 12.10
C GLU A 451 19.60 -11.08 11.49
N SER A 452 18.49 -11.70 11.13
CA SER A 452 18.45 -13.05 10.54
C SER A 452 17.15 -13.32 9.77
N LEU A 453 17.22 -14.27 8.82
CA LEU A 453 16.08 -14.79 8.07
C LEU A 453 15.85 -16.25 8.42
N SER A 454 14.59 -16.63 8.66
CA SER A 454 14.20 -18.03 8.90
C SER A 454 13.84 -18.70 7.58
N THR A 455 14.57 -19.73 7.18
CA THR A 455 14.30 -20.46 5.94
C THR A 455 13.32 -21.61 6.14
N PHE A 456 12.66 -22.02 5.06
CA PHE A 456 11.81 -23.22 5.04
C PHE A 456 12.62 -24.50 5.34
N GLY A 457 13.91 -24.54 4.98
CA GLY A 457 14.85 -25.60 5.33
C GLY A 457 15.26 -25.63 6.80
N GLY A 458 14.81 -24.70 7.63
CA GLY A 458 14.92 -24.68 9.09
C GLY A 458 16.19 -24.05 9.68
N ALA A 459 17.24 -23.82 8.90
CA ALA A 459 18.43 -23.12 9.38
C ALA A 459 18.29 -21.60 9.19
N PRO A 460 18.41 -20.76 10.25
CA PRO A 460 18.39 -19.32 10.10
C PRO A 460 19.65 -18.84 9.35
N LEU A 461 19.48 -17.82 8.52
CA LEU A 461 20.59 -17.13 7.85
C LEU A 461 20.83 -15.80 8.58
N SER A 462 22.08 -15.54 9.03
CA SER A 462 22.42 -14.21 9.52
C SER A 462 22.43 -13.19 8.38
N VAL A 463 22.02 -11.96 8.65
CA VAL A 463 22.07 -10.85 7.70
C VAL A 463 23.13 -9.86 8.16
N THR A 464 24.05 -9.49 7.26
CA THR A 464 25.08 -8.50 7.53
C THR A 464 25.05 -7.44 6.43
N VAL A 465 24.88 -6.17 6.83
CA VAL A 465 24.92 -5.03 5.92
C VAL A 465 26.32 -4.44 5.93
N ALA A 466 26.96 -4.36 4.76
CA ALA A 466 28.27 -3.77 4.57
C ALA A 466 28.22 -2.63 3.55
N ASP A 467 29.31 -1.85 3.46
CA ASP A 467 29.40 -0.71 2.54
C ASP A 467 29.17 -1.07 1.05
N ASP A 468 29.40 -2.34 0.68
CA ASP A 468 29.31 -2.83 -0.69
C ASP A 468 28.12 -3.78 -0.94
N GLY A 469 27.23 -3.97 0.03
CA GLY A 469 26.00 -4.74 -0.11
C GLY A 469 25.57 -5.54 1.11
N VAL A 470 24.54 -6.36 0.92
CA VAL A 470 23.98 -7.25 1.95
C VAL A 470 24.54 -8.65 1.78
N TYR A 471 24.92 -9.26 2.90
CA TYR A 471 25.47 -10.60 2.95
C TYR A 471 24.66 -11.52 3.85
N LEU A 472 24.47 -12.75 3.41
CA LEU A 472 23.88 -13.85 4.18
C LEU A 472 25.01 -14.75 4.70
N ASN A 473 24.94 -15.12 5.98
CA ASN A 473 25.99 -15.91 6.67
C ASN A 473 27.42 -15.35 6.44
N ASP A 474 27.56 -14.02 6.39
CA ASP A 474 28.78 -13.26 6.20
C ASP A 474 29.55 -13.52 4.87
N THR A 475 29.06 -14.41 4.04
CA THR A 475 29.81 -14.88 2.84
C THR A 475 29.01 -14.85 1.55
N VAL A 476 27.69 -14.97 1.58
CA VAL A 476 26.84 -15.04 0.39
C VAL A 476 26.27 -13.66 0.12
N LYS A 477 26.68 -13.04 -0.98
CA LYS A 477 26.25 -11.67 -1.33
C LYS A 477 24.94 -11.68 -2.10
N ILE A 478 24.02 -10.79 -1.75
CA ILE A 478 22.88 -10.43 -2.60
C ILE A 478 23.41 -9.53 -3.72
N SER A 479 23.43 -10.03 -4.93
CA SER A 479 23.97 -9.35 -6.11
C SER A 479 22.91 -8.49 -6.83
N LYS A 480 21.64 -8.88 -6.75
CA LYS A 480 20.47 -8.12 -7.21
C LYS A 480 19.31 -8.39 -6.28
N ALA A 481 18.64 -7.36 -5.82
CA ALA A 481 17.52 -7.45 -4.90
C ALA A 481 16.20 -7.03 -5.57
N ASP A 482 15.08 -7.36 -4.91
CA ASP A 482 13.73 -6.83 -5.15
C ASP A 482 13.16 -7.13 -6.55
N ILE A 483 13.38 -8.34 -7.08
CA ILE A 483 12.72 -8.80 -8.30
C ILE A 483 11.35 -9.34 -7.89
N PRO A 484 10.23 -8.69 -8.29
CA PRO A 484 8.91 -9.08 -7.83
C PRO A 484 8.38 -10.31 -8.59
N PHE A 485 7.61 -11.13 -7.88
CA PHE A 485 6.79 -12.21 -8.44
C PHE A 485 5.48 -12.32 -7.64
N ASP A 486 4.52 -13.10 -8.13
CA ASP A 486 3.15 -13.15 -7.60
C ASP A 486 3.03 -13.54 -6.12
N HIS A 487 4.03 -14.22 -5.55
CA HIS A 487 4.09 -14.58 -4.13
C HIS A 487 5.15 -13.80 -3.34
N GLY A 488 5.72 -12.72 -3.88
CA GLY A 488 6.67 -11.89 -3.14
C GLY A 488 7.89 -11.44 -3.91
N VAL A 489 9.10 -11.80 -3.45
CA VAL A 489 10.34 -11.20 -3.94
C VAL A 489 11.44 -12.22 -4.17
N ILE A 490 12.23 -12.02 -5.23
CA ILE A 490 13.45 -12.79 -5.51
C ILE A 490 14.66 -11.90 -5.23
N HIS A 491 15.67 -12.43 -4.52
CA HIS A 491 16.99 -11.85 -4.40
C HIS A 491 18.01 -12.79 -5.05
N VAL A 492 18.73 -12.30 -6.05
CA VAL A 492 19.81 -13.07 -6.70
C VAL A 492 21.02 -13.08 -5.79
N ILE A 493 21.56 -14.27 -5.53
CA ILE A 493 22.73 -14.50 -4.67
C ILE A 493 23.90 -15.12 -5.45
N ASP A 494 25.13 -14.85 -4.99
CA ASP A 494 26.38 -15.25 -5.64
C ASP A 494 26.92 -16.62 -5.24
N ALA A 495 26.24 -17.32 -4.31
CA ALA A 495 26.58 -18.68 -3.92
C ALA A 495 25.33 -19.51 -3.55
N VAL A 496 25.41 -20.82 -3.72
CA VAL A 496 24.36 -21.77 -3.30
C VAL A 496 24.40 -21.97 -1.78
N LEU A 497 23.26 -21.79 -1.11
CA LEU A 497 23.11 -22.06 0.31
C LEU A 497 23.01 -23.56 0.55
N MET A 498 24.04 -24.15 1.12
CA MET A 498 24.04 -25.56 1.45
C MET A 498 23.56 -25.76 2.89
N PRO A 499 22.53 -26.61 3.15
CA PRO A 499 22.16 -26.97 4.51
C PRO A 499 23.35 -27.51 5.26
N GLU A 500 23.54 -27.14 6.54
CA GLU A 500 24.54 -27.82 7.37
C GLU A 500 24.18 -29.32 7.39
N ALA A 501 25.15 -30.17 7.02
CA ALA A 501 24.97 -31.60 7.11
C ALA A 501 24.55 -31.95 8.54
N ALA A 502 23.39 -32.59 8.69
CA ALA A 502 22.92 -33.07 9.99
C ALA A 502 24.01 -33.93 10.63
N SER A 503 24.65 -33.39 11.68
CA SER A 503 25.76 -34.01 12.41
C SER A 503 25.28 -35.13 13.32
#